data_e4e60b2a681cb0eb30c68956f587b01b
#
_entry.id   e4e60b2a681cb0eb30c68956f587b01b
#
_cell.length_a   1.000
_cell.length_b   1.000
_cell.length_c   1.000
_cell.angle_alpha   90.00
_cell.angle_beta   90.00
_cell.angle_gamma   90.00
#
_symmetry.space_group_name_H-M   'P 1'
#
loop_
_entity.id
_entity.type
_entity.pdbx_description
1 polymer ?
#
loop_
_entity_poly.entity_id
_entity_poly.type
_entity_poly.pdbx_seq_one_letter_code
_entity_poly.pdbx_strand_id
1 'polypeptide(L)'
;MPADLNDYFNKNNNNSNGQKSGMPKMDFNMPKMPNFNKFSGLIYALIVIIAVLIIARPFVVINSGEVGIKSTAGKFDLNPLNAGFHFFVPFIQEVRVVDIKVRQINYTSSEGRNEANMRGSGIETKDTISVLDSRGLPVSVDITVQYSLNPQNAPQTIASWGFSWENKIIDPVVRNVVRSVTGKYTAEELPERRNEIAAAIDAAIRQDIDKQANQPVSLASVQLREIILPAKVKEQIERVQIAKQEAERTKYEVEKANQEALKKVALAKGTAEAVKIEAQGKADAVKIEAAAQAYANNEIAKSLTNNLLNLKQIEIQKHFNEALKENTEIGRASCRERV
;
A
#
# COMPACT_ATOMS: atom_id res chain seq x y z
N MET A 1 66.43 21.32 -9.34
CA MET A 1 66.81 22.64 -8.75
C MET A 1 65.60 23.54 -9.02
N PRO A 2 64.85 23.94 -8.04
CA PRO A 2 63.76 24.88 -8.24
C PRO A 2 64.35 26.31 -8.30
N ALA A 3 63.85 27.06 -9.28
CA ALA A 3 64.20 28.44 -9.49
C ALA A 3 63.61 29.32 -8.39
N ASP A 4 64.47 30.15 -7.80
CA ASP A 4 64.15 31.03 -6.69
C ASP A 4 63.38 32.27 -7.19
N LEU A 5 62.17 32.42 -6.83
CA LEU A 5 61.25 33.51 -7.22
C LEU A 5 61.59 34.87 -6.57
N ASN A 6 62.56 34.91 -5.70
CA ASN A 6 62.95 36.13 -5.03
C ASN A 6 63.85 37.06 -5.88
N ASP A 7 64.43 36.56 -6.98
CA ASP A 7 65.23 37.36 -7.89
C ASP A 7 64.42 38.25 -8.84
N TYR A 8 63.12 38.01 -8.94
CA TYR A 8 62.27 38.78 -9.84
C TYR A 8 61.78 40.10 -9.26
N PHE A 9 61.77 40.22 -7.94
CA PHE A 9 61.24 41.42 -7.29
C PHE A 9 62.31 42.46 -6.91
N ASN A 10 63.62 42.16 -7.09
CA ASN A 10 64.74 43.06 -6.63
C ASN A 10 65.45 43.79 -7.76
N LYS A 11 64.90 43.77 -8.98
CA LYS A 11 65.57 44.40 -10.13
C LYS A 11 64.81 45.61 -10.65
N ASN A 12 64.37 46.51 -9.79
CA ASN A 12 63.91 47.82 -10.25
C ASN A 12 64.05 48.91 -9.19
N ASN A 13 65.26 49.12 -8.69
CA ASN A 13 65.51 50.35 -7.98
C ASN A 13 66.98 50.78 -8.25
N ASN A 14 67.13 51.40 -9.40
CA ASN A 14 68.19 52.44 -9.61
C ASN A 14 68.16 52.89 -11.07
N ASN A 15 67.49 53.98 -11.35
CA ASN A 15 68.22 55.11 -11.98
C ASN A 15 67.29 56.35 -12.04
N SER A 16 67.75 57.34 -11.37
CA SER A 16 67.35 58.74 -11.45
C SER A 16 67.62 59.31 -12.84
N ASN A 17 66.73 60.08 -13.31
CA ASN A 17 66.92 61.46 -13.80
C ASN A 17 65.80 61.88 -14.76
N GLY A 18 65.05 62.81 -14.31
CA GLY A 18 64.64 64.01 -14.99
C GLY A 18 64.05 63.93 -16.39
N GLN A 19 62.74 63.91 -16.43
CA GLN A 19 62.07 64.76 -17.44
C GLN A 19 60.63 65.00 -17.00
N LYS A 20 60.32 66.26 -16.64
CA LYS A 20 58.95 66.73 -16.44
C LYS A 20 58.22 66.69 -17.78
N SER A 21 57.39 65.68 -18.02
CA SER A 21 56.33 65.73 -19.02
C SER A 21 55.02 65.91 -18.25
N GLY A 22 54.38 67.06 -18.43
CA GLY A 22 53.15 67.41 -17.79
C GLY A 22 52.05 66.45 -18.16
N MET A 23 51.48 65.73 -17.17
CA MET A 23 50.23 65.13 -17.27
C MET A 23 49.15 66.22 -17.41
N PRO A 24 48.20 66.11 -18.30
CA PRO A 24 47.05 67.00 -18.33
C PRO A 24 46.32 66.89 -17.01
N LYS A 25 46.29 67.95 -16.25
CA LYS A 25 45.41 68.10 -15.09
C LYS A 25 44.00 68.03 -15.67
N MET A 26 43.36 66.86 -15.52
CA MET A 26 41.89 66.80 -15.59
C MET A 26 41.35 67.61 -14.44
N ASP A 27 41.01 68.83 -14.70
CA ASP A 27 40.16 69.64 -13.80
C ASP A 27 38.80 68.95 -13.72
N PHE A 28 38.65 68.05 -12.76
CA PHE A 28 37.34 67.60 -12.31
C PHE A 28 36.68 68.81 -11.69
N ASN A 29 35.94 69.56 -12.51
CA ASN A 29 35.09 70.61 -12.06
C ASN A 29 33.93 69.93 -11.32
N MET A 30 34.19 69.61 -10.02
CA MET A 30 33.13 69.19 -9.12
C MET A 30 32.17 70.35 -9.02
N PRO A 31 30.92 70.14 -9.30
CA PRO A 31 29.89 71.14 -9.08
C PRO A 31 30.02 71.58 -7.61
N LYS A 32 30.22 72.88 -7.38
CA LYS A 32 30.28 73.47 -6.04
C LYS A 32 29.01 73.03 -5.31
N MET A 33 29.22 72.08 -4.34
CA MET A 33 28.14 71.70 -3.45
C MET A 33 27.60 72.96 -2.78
N PRO A 34 26.30 73.18 -2.79
CA PRO A 34 25.70 74.30 -2.08
C PRO A 34 26.11 74.27 -0.61
N ASN A 35 26.34 75.42 0.00
CA ASN A 35 26.80 75.57 1.41
C ASN A 35 25.83 74.84 2.37
N PHE A 36 26.15 73.59 2.73
CA PHE A 36 25.38 72.71 3.60
C PHE A 36 25.55 72.95 5.09
N ASN A 37 26.22 74.08 5.50
CA ASN A 37 26.48 74.33 6.91
C ASN A 37 25.25 74.53 7.81
N LYS A 38 24.04 74.71 7.26
CA LYS A 38 22.78 74.70 8.03
C LYS A 38 22.04 73.38 7.98
N PHE A 39 22.37 72.46 7.03
CA PHE A 39 21.74 71.14 6.86
C PHE A 39 22.62 69.99 7.24
N SER A 40 23.91 70.20 7.60
CA SER A 40 24.83 69.12 7.94
C SER A 40 24.32 68.27 9.11
N GLY A 41 23.74 68.87 10.12
CA GLY A 41 23.12 68.16 11.26
C GLY A 41 21.94 67.27 10.82
N LEU A 42 21.13 67.74 9.88
CA LEU A 42 20.02 66.95 9.33
C LEU A 42 20.50 65.75 8.49
N ILE A 43 21.58 65.95 7.73
CA ILE A 43 22.18 64.85 6.94
C ILE A 43 22.82 63.83 7.86
N TYR A 44 23.54 64.24 8.90
CA TYR A 44 24.07 63.31 9.90
C TYR A 44 22.98 62.56 10.64
N ALA A 45 21.91 63.25 11.04
CA ALA A 45 20.76 62.61 11.66
C ALA A 45 20.08 61.57 10.70
N LEU A 46 19.96 61.88 9.40
CA LEU A 46 19.42 60.98 8.40
C LEU A 46 20.35 59.74 8.21
N ILE A 47 21.68 59.95 8.14
CA ILE A 47 22.63 58.83 8.03
C ILE A 47 22.56 57.92 9.26
N VAL A 48 22.47 58.50 10.46
CA VAL A 48 22.31 57.74 11.70
C VAL A 48 20.99 56.94 11.69
N ILE A 49 19.90 57.55 11.27
CA ILE A 49 18.59 56.85 11.16
C ILE A 49 18.70 55.72 10.15
N ILE A 50 19.29 55.92 8.98
CA ILE A 50 19.50 54.86 7.97
C ILE A 50 20.41 53.77 8.53
N ALA A 51 21.47 54.10 9.22
CA ALA A 51 22.36 53.13 9.85
C ALA A 51 21.63 52.30 10.92
N VAL A 52 20.82 52.93 11.73
CA VAL A 52 19.96 52.26 12.74
C VAL A 52 18.94 51.35 12.05
N LEU A 53 18.30 51.76 10.95
CA LEU A 53 17.34 50.95 10.19
C LEU A 53 18.01 49.72 9.53
N ILE A 54 19.26 49.86 9.05
CA ILE A 54 20.02 48.74 8.47
C ILE A 54 20.43 47.73 9.55
N ILE A 55 20.84 48.19 10.72
CA ILE A 55 21.23 47.32 11.84
C ILE A 55 20.01 46.66 12.47
N ALA A 56 18.92 47.35 12.58
CA ALA A 56 17.69 46.89 13.24
C ALA A 56 16.88 45.87 12.40
N ARG A 57 17.11 45.79 11.08
CA ARG A 57 16.40 44.88 10.13
C ARG A 57 14.88 44.85 10.39
N PRO A 58 14.11 45.95 10.18
CA PRO A 58 12.71 46.07 10.55
C PRO A 58 11.76 45.27 9.64
N PHE A 59 12.23 44.21 9.01
CA PHE A 59 11.44 43.39 8.12
C PHE A 59 11.76 41.91 8.29
N VAL A 60 10.77 41.08 8.03
CA VAL A 60 10.86 39.63 7.98
C VAL A 60 10.20 39.11 6.71
N VAL A 61 10.82 38.11 6.07
CA VAL A 61 10.25 37.39 4.94
C VAL A 61 9.80 36.04 5.45
N ILE A 62 8.51 35.74 5.32
CA ILE A 62 7.89 34.47 5.70
C ILE A 62 7.73 33.65 4.43
N ASN A 63 8.34 32.49 4.40
CA ASN A 63 8.30 31.61 3.23
C ASN A 63 6.96 30.87 3.15
N SER A 64 6.66 30.33 1.95
CA SER A 64 5.51 29.45 1.79
C SER A 64 5.66 28.18 2.65
N GLY A 65 4.59 27.82 3.37
CA GLY A 65 4.62 26.72 4.35
C GLY A 65 5.09 27.12 5.74
N GLU A 66 5.23 28.42 6.00
CA GLU A 66 5.54 29.00 7.31
C GLU A 66 4.51 30.05 7.68
N VAL A 67 4.36 30.31 8.96
CA VAL A 67 3.52 31.37 9.50
C VAL A 67 4.30 32.20 10.53
N GLY A 68 4.16 33.50 10.46
CA GLY A 68 4.78 34.41 11.41
C GLY A 68 3.86 34.70 12.61
N ILE A 69 4.40 34.58 13.80
CA ILE A 69 3.73 34.91 15.04
C ILE A 69 4.37 36.18 15.58
N LYS A 70 3.60 37.25 15.55
CA LYS A 70 4.04 38.54 16.05
C LYS A 70 3.78 38.66 17.55
N SER A 71 4.78 39.08 18.29
CA SER A 71 4.67 39.46 19.71
C SER A 71 4.97 40.92 19.86
N THR A 72 4.12 41.68 20.56
CA THR A 72 4.28 43.08 20.85
C THR A 72 4.43 43.24 22.36
N ALA A 73 5.58 43.73 22.82
CA ALA A 73 5.90 43.88 24.23
C ALA A 73 5.60 42.62 25.08
N GLY A 74 5.90 41.43 24.53
CA GLY A 74 5.68 40.14 25.19
C GLY A 74 4.27 39.53 25.02
N LYS A 75 3.30 40.28 24.45
CA LYS A 75 1.97 39.78 24.17
C LYS A 75 1.88 39.29 22.74
N PHE A 76 1.44 38.02 22.55
CA PHE A 76 1.21 37.47 21.22
C PHE A 76 0.02 38.12 20.54
N ASP A 77 0.17 38.51 19.28
CA ASP A 77 -0.92 38.91 18.41
C ASP A 77 -1.67 37.68 17.94
N LEU A 78 -2.99 37.70 18.00
CA LEU A 78 -3.83 36.54 17.62
C LEU A 78 -3.93 36.36 16.12
N ASN A 79 -3.55 37.36 15.32
CA ASN A 79 -3.59 37.28 13.87
C ASN A 79 -2.26 36.74 13.34
N PRO A 80 -2.28 35.60 12.66
CA PRO A 80 -1.07 35.05 12.04
C PRO A 80 -0.62 35.92 10.85
N LEU A 81 0.68 36.07 10.68
CA LEU A 81 1.28 36.69 9.50
C LEU A 81 1.48 35.60 8.42
N ASN A 82 0.77 35.75 7.30
CA ASN A 82 0.87 34.81 6.18
C ASN A 82 2.22 34.94 5.45
N ALA A 83 2.52 34.02 4.52
CA ALA A 83 3.69 34.08 3.68
C ALA A 83 3.75 35.43 2.93
N GLY A 84 4.94 36.01 2.89
CA GLY A 84 5.18 37.30 2.27
C GLY A 84 6.17 38.17 3.06
N PHE A 85 6.23 39.42 2.67
CA PHE A 85 7.10 40.43 3.26
C PHE A 85 6.34 41.24 4.29
N HIS A 86 6.84 41.30 5.54
CA HIS A 86 6.20 41.99 6.64
C HIS A 86 7.16 42.94 7.34
N PHE A 87 6.65 44.14 7.70
CA PHE A 87 7.37 45.08 8.51
C PHE A 87 6.98 44.95 9.98
N PHE A 88 7.93 45.15 10.88
CA PHE A 88 7.70 45.20 12.32
C PHE A 88 8.60 46.25 12.95
N VAL A 89 8.27 46.71 14.12
CA VAL A 89 9.06 47.70 14.87
C VAL A 89 10.05 46.97 15.77
N PRO A 90 11.36 47.00 15.45
CA PRO A 90 12.38 46.39 16.30
C PRO A 90 12.33 46.93 17.72
N PHE A 91 12.78 46.15 18.69
CA PHE A 91 12.75 46.42 20.14
C PHE A 91 11.38 46.34 20.83
N ILE A 92 10.27 46.61 20.12
CA ILE A 92 8.91 46.53 20.69
C ILE A 92 8.20 45.26 20.19
N GLN A 93 8.48 44.89 18.95
CA GLN A 93 7.87 43.73 18.29
C GLN A 93 8.92 42.71 17.95
N GLU A 94 8.55 41.45 18.12
CA GLU A 94 9.31 40.27 17.72
C GLU A 94 8.44 39.41 16.84
N VAL A 95 8.96 38.92 15.70
CA VAL A 95 8.26 37.97 14.83
C VAL A 95 9.01 36.66 14.85
N ARG A 96 8.32 35.60 15.26
CA ARG A 96 8.85 34.24 15.22
C ARG A 96 8.16 33.48 14.13
N VAL A 97 8.94 32.84 13.27
CA VAL A 97 8.45 32.05 12.15
C VAL A 97 8.31 30.59 12.61
N VAL A 98 7.15 30.00 12.35
CA VAL A 98 6.82 28.63 12.70
C VAL A 98 6.43 27.86 11.44
N ASP A 99 6.92 26.64 11.29
CA ASP A 99 6.63 25.75 10.17
C ASP A 99 5.21 25.16 10.32
N ILE A 100 4.41 25.28 9.25
CA ILE A 100 3.04 24.74 9.15
C ILE A 100 2.94 23.61 8.15
N LYS A 101 4.06 23.15 7.59
CA LYS A 101 4.11 21.99 6.69
C LYS A 101 3.71 20.72 7.43
N VAL A 102 3.33 19.71 6.68
CA VAL A 102 3.04 18.39 7.25
C VAL A 102 4.34 17.82 7.84
N ARG A 103 4.29 17.49 9.11
CA ARG A 103 5.35 16.84 9.88
C ARG A 103 4.94 15.42 10.23
N GLN A 104 5.89 14.60 10.53
CA GLN A 104 5.68 13.19 10.82
C GLN A 104 6.36 12.79 12.11
N ILE A 105 5.62 12.09 12.98
CA ILE A 105 6.19 11.38 14.11
C ILE A 105 6.06 9.89 13.87
N ASN A 106 7.18 9.19 13.98
CA ASN A 106 7.26 7.74 13.93
C ASN A 106 7.49 7.19 15.33
N TYR A 107 6.51 6.43 15.84
CA TYR A 107 6.72 5.61 17.04
C TYR A 107 7.17 4.24 16.57
N THR A 108 8.43 3.88 16.80
CA THR A 108 9.02 2.64 16.28
C THR A 108 10.05 2.07 17.25
N SER A 109 10.27 0.76 17.15
CA SER A 109 11.31 0.08 17.91
C SER A 109 12.72 0.57 17.50
N SER A 110 13.72 0.31 18.33
CA SER A 110 15.09 0.80 18.13
C SER A 110 15.72 0.38 16.80
N GLU A 111 15.26 -0.70 16.20
CA GLU A 111 15.77 -1.20 14.91
C GLU A 111 15.37 -0.30 13.72
N GLY A 112 14.25 0.42 13.81
CA GLY A 112 13.81 1.38 12.78
C GLY A 112 14.38 2.81 12.94
N ARG A 113 15.22 3.04 13.96
CA ARG A 113 15.68 4.39 14.33
C ARG A 113 16.78 4.96 13.41
N ASN A 114 17.48 4.12 12.67
CA ASN A 114 18.70 4.53 11.95
C ASN A 114 18.47 5.42 10.72
N GLU A 115 17.25 5.55 10.22
CA GLU A 115 16.98 6.29 8.98
C GLU A 115 16.35 7.68 9.18
N ALA A 116 15.82 8.01 10.36
CA ALA A 116 14.90 9.15 10.51
C ALA A 116 15.48 10.42 11.15
N ASN A 117 16.74 10.44 11.62
CA ASN A 117 17.30 11.61 12.29
C ASN A 117 18.02 12.60 11.35
N MET A 118 17.49 12.87 10.17
CA MET A 118 17.91 14.04 9.40
C MET A 118 17.33 15.30 10.03
N ARG A 119 18.16 16.04 10.77
CA ARG A 119 17.82 17.39 11.25
C ARG A 119 17.29 18.22 10.09
N GLY A 120 16.01 18.64 10.17
CA GLY A 120 15.37 19.47 9.16
C GLY A 120 14.40 18.74 8.22
N SER A 121 14.25 17.42 8.29
CA SER A 121 13.32 16.66 7.44
C SER A 121 11.85 16.77 7.86
N GLY A 122 11.54 17.34 9.03
CA GLY A 122 10.18 17.33 9.60
C GLY A 122 9.72 15.96 10.10
N ILE A 123 10.65 15.01 10.22
CA ILE A 123 10.40 13.65 10.72
C ILE A 123 11.04 13.52 12.11
N GLU A 124 10.23 13.18 13.09
CA GLU A 124 10.65 12.87 14.46
C GLU A 124 10.44 11.38 14.72
N THR A 125 11.42 10.75 15.36
CA THR A 125 11.32 9.33 15.74
C THR A 125 11.32 9.22 17.27
N LYS A 126 10.31 8.51 17.79
CA LYS A 126 10.11 8.22 19.21
C LYS A 126 10.08 6.72 19.43
N ASP A 127 10.23 6.31 20.69
CA ASP A 127 10.14 4.91 21.07
C ASP A 127 8.72 4.37 20.82
N THR A 128 8.66 3.10 20.41
CA THR A 128 7.43 2.33 20.26
C THR A 128 6.50 2.48 21.46
N ILE A 129 5.20 2.40 21.22
CA ILE A 129 4.20 2.54 22.29
C ILE A 129 3.95 1.17 22.90
N SER A 130 4.45 0.95 24.12
CA SER A 130 4.16 -0.25 24.89
C SER A 130 2.81 -0.12 25.59
N VAL A 131 1.94 -1.10 25.37
CA VAL A 131 0.57 -1.17 25.91
C VAL A 131 0.30 -2.56 26.46
N LEU A 132 -0.70 -2.68 27.33
CA LEU A 132 -1.21 -3.98 27.77
C LEU A 132 -2.46 -4.33 26.95
N ASP A 133 -2.55 -5.58 26.54
CA ASP A 133 -3.77 -6.11 25.94
C ASP A 133 -4.89 -6.27 26.99
N SER A 134 -6.07 -6.75 26.58
CA SER A 134 -7.21 -6.96 27.48
C SER A 134 -6.94 -8.00 28.60
N ARG A 135 -5.91 -8.84 28.45
CA ARG A 135 -5.48 -9.85 29.43
C ARG A 135 -4.23 -9.44 30.22
N GLY A 136 -3.73 -8.22 30.00
CA GLY A 136 -2.54 -7.71 30.69
C GLY A 136 -1.21 -8.16 30.10
N LEU A 137 -1.18 -8.69 28.88
CA LEU A 137 0.05 -9.03 28.19
C LEU A 137 0.67 -7.77 27.54
N PRO A 138 1.99 -7.55 27.68
CA PRO A 138 2.65 -6.42 27.06
C PRO A 138 2.74 -6.60 25.53
N VAL A 139 2.30 -5.59 24.80
CA VAL A 139 2.35 -5.52 23.34
C VAL A 139 2.99 -4.19 22.96
N SER A 140 3.86 -4.17 21.97
CA SER A 140 4.43 -2.95 21.43
C SER A 140 3.77 -2.61 20.09
N VAL A 141 3.38 -1.34 19.93
CA VAL A 141 2.66 -0.85 18.77
C VAL A 141 3.48 0.23 18.10
N ASP A 142 3.81 0.01 16.84
CA ASP A 142 4.49 0.97 15.98
C ASP A 142 3.46 1.71 15.14
N ILE A 143 3.49 3.04 15.22
CA ILE A 143 2.53 3.91 14.55
C ILE A 143 3.23 5.14 13.97
N THR A 144 2.77 5.58 12.82
CA THR A 144 3.19 6.83 12.18
C THR A 144 2.02 7.80 12.18
N VAL A 145 2.28 9.03 12.62
CA VAL A 145 1.29 10.10 12.66
C VAL A 145 1.80 11.27 11.85
N GLN A 146 1.03 11.71 10.87
CA GLN A 146 1.29 12.90 10.07
C GLN A 146 0.30 14.01 10.44
N TYR A 147 0.83 15.17 10.71
CA TYR A 147 0.06 16.32 11.20
C TYR A 147 0.68 17.63 10.75
N SER A 148 -0.10 18.70 10.83
CA SER A 148 0.38 20.06 10.61
C SER A 148 -0.23 21.01 11.64
N LEU A 149 0.46 22.11 11.92
CA LEU A 149 -0.09 23.18 12.75
C LEU A 149 -1.17 23.93 11.96
N ASN A 150 -2.30 24.19 12.59
CA ASN A 150 -3.36 25.00 11.98
C ASN A 150 -2.88 26.46 11.85
N PRO A 151 -2.72 27.01 10.62
CA PRO A 151 -2.16 28.34 10.43
C PRO A 151 -2.97 29.43 11.13
N GLN A 152 -4.29 29.32 11.13
CA GLN A 152 -5.19 30.32 11.71
C GLN A 152 -5.06 30.40 13.23
N ASN A 153 -4.84 29.25 13.86
CA ASN A 153 -4.80 29.13 15.32
C ASN A 153 -3.36 29.02 15.86
N ALA A 154 -2.36 29.12 14.98
CA ALA A 154 -0.94 29.00 15.35
C ALA A 154 -0.53 29.98 16.47
N PRO A 155 -0.89 31.29 16.46
CA PRO A 155 -0.54 32.18 17.52
C PRO A 155 -1.14 31.80 18.88
N GLN A 156 -2.39 31.35 18.90
CA GLN A 156 -3.07 30.89 20.13
C GLN A 156 -2.47 29.62 20.66
N THR A 157 -2.13 28.68 19.75
CA THR A 157 -1.47 27.43 20.10
C THR A 157 -0.12 27.68 20.74
N ILE A 158 0.70 28.55 20.16
CA ILE A 158 2.02 28.89 20.71
C ILE A 158 1.88 29.66 22.02
N ALA A 159 0.88 30.57 22.14
CA ALA A 159 0.63 31.29 23.38
C ALA A 159 0.25 30.34 24.54
N SER A 160 -0.54 29.28 24.26
CA SER A 160 -1.04 28.38 25.28
C SER A 160 -0.06 27.22 25.58
N TRP A 161 0.58 26.65 24.56
CA TRP A 161 1.39 25.43 24.67
C TRP A 161 2.89 25.67 24.50
N GLY A 162 3.28 26.85 23.97
CA GLY A 162 4.66 27.19 23.64
C GLY A 162 5.14 26.51 22.36
N PHE A 163 6.41 26.68 22.05
CA PHE A 163 7.01 26.12 20.82
C PHE A 163 7.18 24.59 20.83
N SER A 164 7.03 23.95 21.99
CA SER A 164 7.05 22.48 22.12
C SER A 164 5.64 21.87 22.14
N TRP A 165 4.69 22.50 21.48
CA TRP A 165 3.29 22.09 21.43
C TRP A 165 3.09 20.65 20.93
N GLU A 166 3.93 20.18 20.02
CA GLU A 166 3.90 18.81 19.48
C GLU A 166 4.02 17.75 20.59
N ASN A 167 5.01 17.90 21.46
CA ASN A 167 5.24 16.99 22.57
C ASN A 167 4.17 17.08 23.67
N LYS A 168 3.45 18.19 23.74
CA LYS A 168 2.42 18.43 24.76
C LYS A 168 1.02 18.05 24.29
N ILE A 169 0.73 18.13 23.00
CA ILE A 169 -0.59 17.86 22.43
C ILE A 169 -0.61 16.47 21.80
N ILE A 170 0.28 16.22 20.82
CA ILE A 170 0.20 15.02 19.97
C ILE A 170 0.64 13.77 20.71
N ASP A 171 1.80 13.81 21.36
CA ASP A 171 2.37 12.65 22.03
C ASP A 171 1.45 12.04 23.09
N PRO A 172 0.86 12.81 24.03
CA PRO A 172 -0.07 12.26 25.01
C PRO A 172 -1.35 11.71 24.39
N VAL A 173 -1.92 12.41 23.40
CA VAL A 173 -3.15 11.96 22.71
C VAL A 173 -2.90 10.64 22.01
N VAL A 174 -1.85 10.54 21.19
CA VAL A 174 -1.50 9.32 20.45
C VAL A 174 -1.28 8.15 21.41
N ARG A 175 -0.44 8.33 22.44
CA ARG A 175 -0.16 7.28 23.44
C ARG A 175 -1.41 6.84 24.18
N ASN A 176 -2.27 7.78 24.58
CA ASN A 176 -3.50 7.47 25.29
C ASN A 176 -4.50 6.71 24.42
N VAL A 177 -4.72 7.17 23.20
CA VAL A 177 -5.65 6.53 22.25
C VAL A 177 -5.16 5.13 21.89
N VAL A 178 -3.88 4.98 21.53
CA VAL A 178 -3.31 3.66 21.20
C VAL A 178 -3.50 2.70 22.35
N ARG A 179 -3.19 3.13 23.59
CA ARG A 179 -3.40 2.30 24.78
C ARG A 179 -4.88 1.94 25.01
N SER A 180 -5.77 2.91 24.86
CA SER A 180 -7.20 2.71 25.08
C SER A 180 -7.83 1.79 24.04
N VAL A 181 -7.45 1.92 22.75
CA VAL A 181 -7.99 1.09 21.68
C VAL A 181 -7.40 -0.31 21.73
N THR A 182 -6.07 -0.44 21.80
CA THR A 182 -5.38 -1.75 21.82
C THR A 182 -5.75 -2.58 23.04
N GLY A 183 -5.94 -1.95 24.20
CA GLY A 183 -6.31 -2.62 25.45
C GLY A 183 -7.72 -3.26 25.43
N LYS A 184 -8.53 -3.05 24.42
CA LYS A 184 -9.84 -3.71 24.22
C LYS A 184 -9.73 -5.08 23.56
N TYR A 185 -8.62 -5.37 22.90
CA TYR A 185 -8.39 -6.59 22.14
C TYR A 185 -7.41 -7.51 22.86
N THR A 186 -7.50 -8.81 22.57
CA THR A 186 -6.49 -9.77 23.02
C THR A 186 -5.30 -9.80 22.07
N ALA A 187 -4.14 -10.20 22.54
CA ALA A 187 -2.92 -10.30 21.71
C ALA A 187 -3.11 -11.20 20.48
N GLU A 188 -4.00 -12.17 20.55
CA GLU A 188 -4.34 -13.08 19.44
C GLU A 188 -5.20 -12.40 18.37
N GLU A 189 -6.11 -11.50 18.77
CA GLU A 189 -7.00 -10.77 17.85
C GLU A 189 -6.29 -9.60 17.16
N LEU A 190 -5.24 -9.05 17.76
CA LEU A 190 -4.56 -7.86 17.24
C LEU A 190 -4.05 -8.03 15.80
N PRO A 191 -3.43 -9.14 15.39
CA PRO A 191 -3.01 -9.34 14.01
C PRO A 191 -4.20 -9.54 13.05
N GLU A 192 -5.23 -10.28 13.47
CA GLU A 192 -6.40 -10.59 12.64
C GLU A 192 -7.26 -9.36 12.37
N ARG A 193 -7.44 -8.49 13.39
CA ARG A 193 -8.28 -7.28 13.32
C ARG A 193 -7.49 -5.99 13.11
N ARG A 194 -6.26 -6.09 12.59
CA ARG A 194 -5.34 -4.95 12.43
C ARG A 194 -5.97 -3.75 11.73
N ASN A 195 -6.72 -3.98 10.65
CA ASN A 195 -7.33 -2.91 9.87
C ASN A 195 -8.45 -2.19 10.64
N GLU A 196 -9.24 -2.93 11.41
CA GLU A 196 -10.28 -2.39 12.28
C GLU A 196 -9.66 -1.53 13.40
N ILE A 197 -8.60 -2.05 14.03
CA ILE A 197 -7.86 -1.35 15.07
C ILE A 197 -7.21 -0.07 14.53
N ALA A 198 -6.62 -0.11 13.33
CA ALA A 198 -6.05 1.05 12.68
C ALA A 198 -7.10 2.14 12.43
N ALA A 199 -8.26 1.77 11.91
CA ALA A 199 -9.37 2.70 11.69
C ALA A 199 -9.91 3.28 13.01
N ALA A 200 -10.03 2.45 14.05
CA ALA A 200 -10.47 2.91 15.38
C ALA A 200 -9.46 3.88 16.01
N ILE A 201 -8.15 3.62 15.86
CA ILE A 201 -7.10 4.52 16.34
C ILE A 201 -7.15 5.85 15.57
N ASP A 202 -7.23 5.84 14.23
CA ASP A 202 -7.31 7.07 13.42
C ASP A 202 -8.52 7.91 13.84
N ALA A 203 -9.70 7.30 13.93
CA ALA A 203 -10.93 7.99 14.32
C ALA A 203 -10.85 8.57 15.72
N ALA A 204 -10.30 7.83 16.69
CA ALA A 204 -10.20 8.27 18.07
C ALA A 204 -9.16 9.39 18.23
N ILE A 205 -8.01 9.34 17.53
CA ILE A 205 -7.01 10.40 17.55
C ILE A 205 -7.61 11.69 16.94
N ARG A 206 -8.31 11.61 15.80
CA ARG A 206 -9.00 12.75 15.20
C ARG A 206 -9.99 13.36 16.17
N GLN A 207 -10.83 12.55 16.77
CA GLN A 207 -11.82 13.01 17.73
C GLN A 207 -11.19 13.71 18.95
N ASP A 208 -10.10 13.19 19.48
CA ASP A 208 -9.43 13.77 20.65
C ASP A 208 -8.66 15.05 20.31
N ILE A 209 -8.08 15.14 19.11
CA ILE A 209 -7.45 16.37 18.62
C ILE A 209 -8.50 17.44 18.32
N ASP A 210 -9.62 17.09 17.70
CA ASP A 210 -10.70 18.03 17.36
C ASP A 210 -11.41 18.57 18.61
N LYS A 211 -11.41 17.83 19.72
CA LYS A 211 -11.91 18.31 21.03
C LYS A 211 -10.99 19.33 21.69
N GLN A 212 -9.74 19.45 21.26
CA GLN A 212 -8.83 20.44 21.82
C GLN A 212 -9.33 21.85 21.52
N ALA A 213 -9.24 22.73 22.53
CA ALA A 213 -9.61 24.12 22.37
C ALA A 213 -8.82 24.76 21.22
N ASN A 214 -9.52 25.47 20.35
CA ASN A 214 -8.99 26.17 19.19
C ASN A 214 -8.42 25.27 18.07
N GLN A 215 -8.69 23.97 18.05
CA GLN A 215 -8.22 23.06 17.01
C GLN A 215 -6.78 23.35 16.56
N PRO A 216 -5.80 23.18 17.45
CA PRO A 216 -4.42 23.64 17.23
C PRO A 216 -3.73 22.90 16.09
N VAL A 217 -4.18 21.68 15.79
CA VAL A 217 -3.53 20.74 14.89
C VAL A 217 -4.51 20.20 13.86
N SER A 218 -4.06 20.07 12.63
CA SER A 218 -4.74 19.32 11.57
C SER A 218 -4.05 17.97 11.39
N LEU A 219 -4.80 16.90 11.55
CA LEU A 219 -4.29 15.53 11.36
C LEU A 219 -4.39 15.14 9.88
N ALA A 220 -3.25 14.85 9.25
CA ALA A 220 -3.20 14.44 7.85
C ALA A 220 -3.43 12.93 7.70
N SER A 221 -2.70 12.10 8.45
CA SER A 221 -2.77 10.64 8.34
C SER A 221 -2.30 9.97 9.63
N VAL A 222 -2.93 8.84 9.95
CA VAL A 222 -2.47 7.94 11.02
C VAL A 222 -2.33 6.55 10.43
N GLN A 223 -1.17 5.93 10.60
CA GLN A 223 -0.85 4.64 10.02
C GLN A 223 -0.32 3.69 11.08
N LEU A 224 -1.03 2.61 11.33
CA LEU A 224 -0.57 1.51 12.16
C LEU A 224 0.46 0.69 11.36
N ARG A 225 1.73 0.74 11.78
CA ARG A 225 2.85 0.08 11.08
C ARG A 225 2.98 -1.38 11.45
N GLU A 226 3.22 -1.66 12.71
CA GLU A 226 3.47 -3.00 13.20
C GLU A 226 2.92 -3.17 14.62
N ILE A 227 2.52 -4.40 14.94
CA ILE A 227 2.16 -4.82 16.29
C ILE A 227 3.14 -5.92 16.67
N ILE A 228 4.02 -5.61 17.60
CA ILE A 228 5.10 -6.49 18.05
C ILE A 228 4.64 -7.22 19.30
N LEU A 229 4.48 -8.54 19.19
CA LEU A 229 4.09 -9.42 20.28
C LEU A 229 5.32 -10.04 20.94
N PRO A 230 5.28 -10.34 22.25
CA PRO A 230 6.32 -11.13 22.89
C PRO A 230 6.51 -12.49 22.22
N ALA A 231 7.75 -12.97 22.11
CA ALA A 231 8.08 -14.20 21.38
C ALA A 231 7.26 -15.42 21.82
N LYS A 232 7.03 -15.58 23.13
CA LYS A 232 6.20 -16.66 23.68
C LYS A 232 4.74 -16.60 23.22
N VAL A 233 4.17 -15.40 23.11
CA VAL A 233 2.79 -15.19 22.65
C VAL A 233 2.70 -15.48 21.16
N LYS A 234 3.67 -15.00 20.38
CA LYS A 234 3.77 -15.28 18.93
C LYS A 234 3.83 -16.79 18.67
N GLU A 235 4.68 -17.51 19.38
CA GLU A 235 4.79 -18.97 19.26
C GLU A 235 3.46 -19.68 19.58
N GLN A 236 2.75 -19.23 20.61
CA GLN A 236 1.43 -19.79 20.97
C GLN A 236 0.40 -19.53 19.85
N ILE A 237 0.36 -18.33 19.32
CA ILE A 237 -0.55 -17.97 18.21
C ILE A 237 -0.24 -18.83 16.99
N GLU A 238 1.04 -19.00 16.63
CA GLU A 238 1.47 -19.85 15.52
C GLU A 238 1.01 -21.31 15.72
N ARG A 239 1.17 -21.86 16.92
CA ARG A 239 0.70 -23.22 17.24
C ARG A 239 -0.82 -23.37 17.10
N VAL A 240 -1.57 -22.40 17.63
CA VAL A 240 -3.04 -22.38 17.49
C VAL A 240 -3.46 -22.28 16.02
N GLN A 241 -2.78 -21.44 15.26
CA GLN A 241 -3.07 -21.25 13.84
C GLN A 241 -2.77 -22.53 13.03
N ILE A 242 -1.66 -23.20 13.30
CA ILE A 242 -1.32 -24.50 12.70
C ILE A 242 -2.41 -25.53 13.04
N ALA A 243 -2.79 -25.64 14.31
CA ALA A 243 -3.84 -26.57 14.72
C ALA A 243 -5.21 -26.29 14.08
N LYS A 244 -5.57 -25.02 13.93
CA LYS A 244 -6.79 -24.63 13.18
C LYS A 244 -6.70 -25.04 11.71
N GLN A 245 -5.58 -24.78 11.05
CA GLN A 245 -5.38 -25.16 9.65
C GLN A 245 -5.42 -26.69 9.47
N GLU A 246 -4.82 -27.45 10.37
CA GLU A 246 -4.90 -28.91 10.36
C GLU A 246 -6.33 -29.43 10.55
N ALA A 247 -7.07 -28.82 11.47
CA ALA A 247 -8.47 -29.16 11.69
C ALA A 247 -9.36 -28.83 10.47
N GLU A 248 -9.14 -27.68 9.83
CA GLU A 248 -9.84 -27.29 8.59
C GLU A 248 -9.49 -28.23 7.44
N ARG A 249 -8.20 -28.55 7.28
CA ARG A 249 -7.73 -29.52 6.28
C ARG A 249 -8.38 -30.86 6.47
N THR A 250 -8.43 -31.37 7.71
CA THR A 250 -9.08 -32.65 8.01
C THR A 250 -10.56 -32.63 7.69
N LYS A 251 -11.28 -31.55 8.02
CA LYS A 251 -12.68 -31.36 7.62
C LYS A 251 -12.84 -31.41 6.11
N TYR A 252 -11.98 -30.73 5.40
CA TYR A 252 -12.01 -30.69 3.93
C TYR A 252 -11.74 -32.09 3.32
N GLU A 253 -10.79 -32.85 3.89
CA GLU A 253 -10.47 -34.22 3.48
C GLU A 253 -11.65 -35.17 3.73
N VAL A 254 -12.33 -35.07 4.89
CA VAL A 254 -13.54 -35.83 5.20
C VAL A 254 -14.69 -35.48 4.23
N GLU A 255 -14.92 -34.21 3.98
CA GLU A 255 -15.96 -33.78 3.04
C GLU A 255 -15.67 -34.26 1.62
N LYS A 256 -14.42 -34.15 1.16
CA LYS A 256 -13.97 -34.70 -0.12
C LYS A 256 -14.19 -36.20 -0.22
N ALA A 257 -13.82 -36.96 0.83
CA ALA A 257 -14.02 -38.41 0.87
C ALA A 257 -15.52 -38.75 0.80
N ASN A 258 -16.38 -38.00 1.50
CA ASN A 258 -17.83 -38.16 1.43
C ASN A 258 -18.37 -37.90 0.00
N GLN A 259 -17.92 -36.83 -0.64
CA GLN A 259 -18.31 -36.49 -2.01
C GLN A 259 -17.83 -37.56 -3.02
N GLU A 260 -16.63 -38.08 -2.85
CA GLU A 260 -16.11 -39.18 -3.66
C GLU A 260 -16.92 -40.49 -3.46
N ALA A 261 -17.30 -40.79 -2.21
CA ALA A 261 -18.15 -41.94 -1.91
C ALA A 261 -19.55 -41.80 -2.55
N LEU A 262 -20.18 -40.64 -2.41
CA LEU A 262 -21.45 -40.33 -3.06
C LEU A 262 -21.35 -40.43 -4.58
N LYS A 263 -20.28 -39.93 -5.18
CA LYS A 263 -20.05 -40.05 -6.62
C LYS A 263 -19.89 -41.51 -7.05
N LYS A 264 -19.15 -42.33 -6.29
CA LYS A 264 -19.03 -43.77 -6.59
C LYS A 264 -20.35 -44.49 -6.49
N VAL A 265 -21.20 -44.21 -5.47
CA VAL A 265 -22.55 -44.77 -5.33
C VAL A 265 -23.46 -44.33 -6.47
N ALA A 266 -23.41 -43.07 -6.87
CA ALA A 266 -24.19 -42.55 -7.99
C ALA A 266 -23.79 -43.20 -9.33
N LEU A 267 -22.49 -43.36 -9.58
CA LEU A 267 -21.99 -44.05 -10.75
C LEU A 267 -22.39 -45.53 -10.77
N ALA A 268 -22.26 -46.22 -9.63
CA ALA A 268 -22.65 -47.63 -9.53
C ALA A 268 -24.18 -47.82 -9.77
N LYS A 269 -25.02 -46.94 -9.23
CA LYS A 269 -26.46 -46.95 -9.51
C LYS A 269 -26.76 -46.66 -10.97
N GLY A 270 -26.08 -45.66 -11.57
CA GLY A 270 -26.25 -45.31 -12.98
C GLY A 270 -25.85 -46.44 -13.92
N THR A 271 -24.72 -47.11 -13.64
CA THR A 271 -24.26 -48.26 -14.43
C THR A 271 -25.24 -49.47 -14.30
N ALA A 272 -25.71 -49.74 -13.07
CA ALA A 272 -26.65 -50.82 -12.85
C ALA A 272 -28.00 -50.55 -13.58
N GLU A 273 -28.49 -49.32 -13.56
CA GLU A 273 -29.72 -48.91 -14.24
C GLU A 273 -29.55 -48.96 -15.78
N ALA A 274 -28.36 -48.53 -16.28
CA ALA A 274 -28.04 -48.61 -17.70
C ALA A 274 -28.01 -50.05 -18.19
N VAL A 275 -27.40 -50.99 -17.46
CA VAL A 275 -27.39 -52.42 -17.78
C VAL A 275 -28.81 -53.01 -17.76
N LYS A 276 -29.62 -52.62 -16.79
CA LYS A 276 -31.01 -53.05 -16.71
C LYS A 276 -31.85 -52.59 -17.90
N ILE A 277 -31.72 -51.31 -18.28
CA ILE A 277 -32.41 -50.73 -19.44
C ILE A 277 -31.94 -51.42 -20.74
N GLU A 278 -30.65 -51.67 -20.88
CA GLU A 278 -30.09 -52.36 -22.03
C GLU A 278 -30.61 -53.82 -22.14
N ALA A 279 -30.64 -54.54 -21.01
CA ALA A 279 -31.17 -55.91 -20.96
C ALA A 279 -32.66 -55.91 -21.29
N GLN A 280 -33.43 -54.94 -20.79
CA GLN A 280 -34.86 -54.82 -21.11
C GLN A 280 -35.08 -54.49 -22.58
N GLY A 281 -34.29 -53.57 -23.15
CA GLY A 281 -34.34 -53.25 -24.58
C GLY A 281 -34.03 -54.44 -25.48
N LYS A 282 -33.03 -55.24 -25.11
CA LYS A 282 -32.71 -56.49 -25.82
C LYS A 282 -33.87 -57.51 -25.74
N ALA A 283 -34.47 -57.69 -24.55
CA ALA A 283 -35.61 -58.60 -24.37
C ALA A 283 -36.82 -58.13 -25.17
N ASP A 284 -37.10 -56.85 -25.21
CA ASP A 284 -38.22 -56.29 -25.97
C ASP A 284 -37.94 -56.38 -27.51
N ALA A 285 -36.72 -56.16 -27.94
CA ALA A 285 -36.33 -56.36 -29.34
C ALA A 285 -36.53 -57.82 -29.78
N VAL A 286 -36.10 -58.80 -28.95
CA VAL A 286 -36.33 -60.23 -29.24
C VAL A 286 -37.82 -60.58 -29.29
N LYS A 287 -38.65 -60.02 -28.38
CA LYS A 287 -40.12 -60.25 -28.44
C LYS A 287 -40.74 -59.66 -29.70
N ILE A 288 -40.35 -58.46 -30.11
CA ILE A 288 -40.84 -57.81 -31.33
C ILE A 288 -40.46 -58.64 -32.55
N GLU A 289 -39.19 -59.11 -32.60
CA GLU A 289 -38.69 -59.94 -33.67
C GLU A 289 -39.45 -61.32 -33.76
N ALA A 290 -39.63 -61.96 -32.60
CA ALA A 290 -40.38 -63.20 -32.52
C ALA A 290 -41.87 -63.01 -32.93
N ALA A 291 -42.47 -61.89 -32.52
CA ALA A 291 -43.84 -61.54 -32.91
C ALA A 291 -43.94 -61.26 -34.42
N ALA A 292 -42.96 -60.57 -35.00
CA ALA A 292 -42.91 -60.28 -36.43
C ALA A 292 -42.70 -61.59 -37.24
N GLN A 293 -41.82 -62.48 -36.74
CA GLN A 293 -41.62 -63.80 -37.36
C GLN A 293 -42.83 -64.66 -37.25
N ALA A 294 -43.51 -64.69 -36.09
CA ALA A 294 -44.80 -65.44 -35.92
C ALA A 294 -45.88 -64.90 -36.87
N TYR A 295 -45.99 -63.56 -36.99
CA TYR A 295 -46.92 -62.93 -37.94
C TYR A 295 -46.59 -63.34 -39.42
N ALA A 296 -45.29 -63.19 -39.81
CA ALA A 296 -44.85 -63.56 -41.13
C ALA A 296 -45.12 -65.05 -41.42
N ASN A 297 -44.84 -65.94 -40.45
CA ASN A 297 -45.13 -67.40 -40.60
C ASN A 297 -46.61 -67.69 -40.71
N ASN A 298 -47.45 -66.95 -39.95
CA ASN A 298 -48.92 -67.08 -40.07
C ASN A 298 -49.43 -66.61 -41.44
N GLU A 299 -48.94 -65.52 -41.98
CA GLU A 299 -49.27 -65.02 -43.30
C GLU A 299 -48.79 -65.96 -44.40
N ILE A 300 -47.57 -66.49 -44.24
CA ILE A 300 -47.07 -67.57 -45.14
C ILE A 300 -47.92 -68.82 -45.05
N ALA A 301 -48.33 -69.27 -43.84
CA ALA A 301 -49.21 -70.43 -43.65
C ALA A 301 -50.61 -70.27 -44.29
N LYS A 302 -51.15 -69.05 -44.21
CA LYS A 302 -52.46 -68.73 -44.87
C LYS A 302 -52.34 -68.69 -46.40
N SER A 303 -51.16 -68.32 -46.95
CA SER A 303 -50.94 -68.22 -48.38
C SER A 303 -50.38 -69.54 -49.00
N LEU A 304 -50.12 -70.52 -48.16
CA LEU A 304 -49.53 -71.79 -48.60
C LEU A 304 -50.61 -72.71 -49.30
N THR A 305 -50.62 -72.54 -50.56
CA THR A 305 -51.35 -73.53 -51.45
C THR A 305 -50.41 -74.67 -51.73
N ASN A 306 -50.91 -75.91 -51.89
CA ASN A 306 -50.09 -77.12 -52.15
C ASN A 306 -49.06 -76.92 -53.26
N ASN A 307 -49.32 -76.08 -54.27
CA ASN A 307 -48.34 -75.79 -55.35
C ASN A 307 -47.15 -74.92 -54.86
N LEU A 308 -47.39 -74.06 -53.86
CA LEU A 308 -46.33 -73.22 -53.30
C LEU A 308 -45.40 -74.05 -52.38
N LEU A 309 -45.93 -75.03 -51.67
CA LEU A 309 -45.16 -75.96 -50.84
C LEU A 309 -44.20 -76.83 -51.74
N ASN A 310 -44.68 -77.27 -52.88
CA ASN A 310 -43.88 -78.03 -53.83
C ASN A 310 -42.75 -77.10 -54.43
N LEU A 311 -43.02 -75.82 -54.74
CA LEU A 311 -42.04 -74.88 -55.22
C LEU A 311 -40.97 -74.61 -54.17
N LYS A 312 -41.34 -74.39 -52.91
CA LYS A 312 -40.38 -74.20 -51.79
C LYS A 312 -39.51 -75.44 -51.53
N GLN A 313 -40.15 -76.66 -51.70
CA GLN A 313 -39.42 -77.90 -51.54
C GLN A 313 -38.35 -78.08 -52.65
N ILE A 314 -38.67 -77.61 -53.84
CA ILE A 314 -37.76 -77.65 -55.01
C ILE A 314 -36.67 -76.61 -54.79
N GLU A 315 -36.98 -75.45 -54.25
CA GLU A 315 -36.02 -74.35 -53.95
C GLU A 315 -35.00 -74.79 -52.85
N ILE A 316 -35.47 -75.42 -51.77
CA ILE A 316 -34.64 -76.00 -50.71
C ILE A 316 -33.76 -77.10 -51.26
N GLN A 317 -34.30 -77.95 -52.11
CA GLN A 317 -33.55 -79.04 -52.76
C GLN A 317 -32.49 -78.50 -53.70
N LYS A 318 -32.74 -77.37 -54.39
CA LYS A 318 -31.78 -76.67 -55.25
C LYS A 318 -30.65 -76.04 -54.39
N HIS A 319 -30.96 -75.39 -53.32
CA HIS A 319 -29.93 -74.84 -52.40
C HIS A 319 -29.11 -75.97 -51.72
N PHE A 320 -29.75 -77.03 -51.34
CA PHE A 320 -29.04 -78.19 -50.81
C PHE A 320 -28.08 -78.82 -51.85
N ASN A 321 -28.49 -78.95 -53.11
CA ASN A 321 -27.67 -79.46 -54.21
C ASN A 321 -26.52 -78.43 -54.56
N GLU A 322 -26.73 -77.14 -54.48
CA GLU A 322 -25.70 -76.13 -54.63
C GLU A 322 -24.67 -76.22 -53.50
N ALA A 323 -25.11 -76.32 -52.25
CA ALA A 323 -24.23 -76.48 -51.09
C ALA A 323 -23.45 -77.82 -51.15
N LEU A 324 -24.00 -78.87 -51.67
CA LEU A 324 -23.31 -80.19 -51.96
C LEU A 324 -22.27 -80.06 -53.07
N LYS A 325 -22.53 -79.21 -54.09
CA LYS A 325 -21.57 -78.94 -55.16
C LYS A 325 -20.35 -78.18 -54.61
N GLU A 326 -20.58 -77.14 -53.76
CA GLU A 326 -19.52 -76.41 -53.13
C GLU A 326 -18.67 -77.28 -52.21
N ASN A 327 -19.30 -78.19 -51.42
CA ASN A 327 -18.59 -79.15 -50.58
C ASN A 327 -17.82 -80.23 -51.36
N THR A 328 -18.31 -80.65 -52.54
CA THR A 328 -17.57 -81.56 -53.39
C THR A 328 -16.37 -80.93 -54.11
N GLU A 329 -16.42 -79.60 -54.36
CA GLU A 329 -15.24 -78.86 -54.87
C GLU A 329 -14.20 -78.69 -53.79
N ILE A 330 -14.56 -78.42 -52.51
CA ILE A 330 -13.61 -78.37 -51.39
C ILE A 330 -12.99 -79.71 -51.14
N GLY A 331 -13.73 -80.83 -51.25
CA GLY A 331 -13.16 -82.24 -51.19
C GLY A 331 -12.18 -82.53 -52.29
N ARG A 332 -12.36 -82.00 -53.49
CA ARG A 332 -11.40 -82.21 -54.62
C ARG A 332 -10.16 -81.29 -54.47
N ALA A 333 -10.29 -80.16 -53.90
CA ALA A 333 -9.13 -79.26 -53.62
C ALA A 333 -8.21 -79.89 -52.55
N SER A 334 -8.78 -80.47 -51.48
CA SER A 334 -8.00 -81.08 -50.39
C SER A 334 -7.29 -82.40 -50.79
N CYS A 335 -7.75 -83.13 -51.84
CA CYS A 335 -7.08 -84.29 -52.38
C CYS A 335 -5.97 -83.93 -53.35
N ARG A 336 -5.86 -82.72 -53.85
CA ARG A 336 -4.83 -82.31 -54.80
C ARG A 336 -3.59 -81.77 -54.12
N GLU A 337 -3.64 -81.52 -52.82
CA GLU A 337 -2.52 -81.02 -52.02
C GLU A 337 -1.72 -82.12 -51.26
N ARG A 338 -2.04 -83.39 -51.50
CA ARG A 338 -1.33 -84.57 -50.93
C ARG A 338 -0.79 -85.49 -52.02
N VAL A 339 0.02 -84.98 -52.92
CA VAL A 339 0.96 -85.82 -53.75
C VAL A 339 2.27 -85.04 -53.84
#